data_6c3ed650c6e76da096e72e4f3e129ca2
#
_entry.id   6c3ed650c6e76da096e72e4f3e129ca2
#
_cell.length_a   1.000
_cell.length_b   1.000
_cell.length_c   1.000
_cell.angle_alpha   90.00
_cell.angle_beta   90.00
_cell.angle_gamma   90.00
#
_symmetry.space_group_name_H-M   'P 1'
#
loop_
_entity.id
_entity.type
_entity.pdbx_description
1 polymer ?
#
loop_
_entity_poly.entity_id
_entity_poly.type
_entity_poly.pdbx_seq_one_letter_code
_entity_poly.pdbx_strand_id
1 'polypeptide(L)'
;MLEIGQPLHAFDYHLISRSRRRESAQTSKENNAPSDDGGYQPTIIIRRAKAGEKFKTLDDVERTLTNEMLLIADEQKGIALAGIMGGQNTQINDSTKDVLIESAYFSPTNIRRTSRALGLRSESSYRFERGADIGICDWASQRCAQLILETAGGQLANGVVDAYPKVVEPKQIALRHRKVNGLLGIELQPEEIEFYLGQLGLKTVGRKARPVGADGLLKPVTFRIPTFRVDLECEADLIEEVVRLHGVDKIPATPPRGAIGANTFDSVHDQIAEARRILSGLGLDEAQGQTLISKSEVRSEKVEEIVALANPLSADMDVLRPSLLPGLVHSLRHNVSRKNYDVALFEIGRVFTQGRDTSPKRPDGSASRPYQEERRVAVVLTGQRALPFWSGDDRNAKFDAYDLKGLLEEFFAQFGLGGMTFNRRAASTALFLESATIQLGKQTLGEMGQLLPTLAKKYDLRDAVLLAELNLDLLLARRNPIKLFRALPQFPAIRRDVAMIVPEATTHEAVLQVVKQTKPANLEAVELFDVFRGKNVPEGQKSLAYAFTYRSAECTLTDAEVNAAHTKVVEAFKTQLKATVRE
;
A
#
# COMPACT_ATOMS: atom_id res chain seq x y z
N MET A 1 -36.65 12.63 7.20
CA MET A 1 -35.23 12.30 6.86
C MET A 1 -34.93 12.54 5.38
N LEU A 2 -35.69 12.01 4.43
CA LEU A 2 -35.42 12.19 2.98
C LEU A 2 -35.50 13.65 2.54
N GLU A 3 -36.47 14.42 3.06
CA GLU A 3 -36.68 15.81 2.68
C GLU A 3 -35.61 16.77 3.21
N ILE A 4 -35.15 16.57 4.45
CA ILE A 4 -34.33 17.58 5.17
C ILE A 4 -33.04 17.02 5.79
N GLY A 5 -32.75 15.75 5.61
CA GLY A 5 -31.55 15.13 6.16
C GLY A 5 -31.56 14.83 7.66
N GLN A 6 -32.52 15.39 8.42
CA GLN A 6 -32.62 15.22 9.87
C GLN A 6 -33.23 13.86 10.22
N PRO A 7 -32.51 12.97 10.96
CA PRO A 7 -33.14 11.78 11.50
C PRO A 7 -34.11 12.11 12.61
N LEU A 8 -35.26 11.45 12.57
CA LEU A 8 -36.33 11.55 13.54
C LEU A 8 -36.69 10.16 14.02
N HIS A 9 -37.20 10.05 15.25
CA HIS A 9 -37.74 8.80 15.76
C HIS A 9 -39.15 9.01 16.32
N ALA A 10 -39.97 7.97 16.32
CA ALA A 10 -41.31 7.99 16.82
C ALA A 10 -41.51 6.83 17.79
N PHE A 11 -42.03 7.12 18.96
CA PHE A 11 -42.34 6.17 20.01
C PHE A 11 -43.87 6.00 20.15
N ASP A 12 -44.33 4.80 20.51
CA ASP A 12 -45.65 4.60 21.05
C ASP A 12 -45.75 5.27 22.44
N TYR A 13 -46.53 6.31 22.53
CA TYR A 13 -46.67 7.14 23.73
C TYR A 13 -47.12 6.33 24.95
N HIS A 14 -47.99 5.30 24.74
CA HIS A 14 -48.55 4.49 25.81
C HIS A 14 -47.57 3.43 26.35
N LEU A 15 -46.54 3.12 25.61
CA LEU A 15 -45.48 2.16 26.03
C LEU A 15 -44.37 2.83 26.84
N ILE A 16 -44.36 4.16 26.95
CA ILE A 16 -43.42 4.91 27.78
C ILE A 16 -43.97 4.88 29.23
N SER A 17 -43.10 4.52 30.18
CA SER A 17 -43.46 4.45 31.59
C SER A 17 -43.80 5.83 32.15
N ARG A 18 -44.88 5.92 32.92
CA ARG A 18 -45.39 7.14 33.50
C ARG A 18 -45.09 7.21 34.99
N SER A 19 -44.72 8.38 35.49
CA SER A 19 -44.51 8.62 36.92
C SER A 19 -45.53 9.59 37.50
N ARG A 20 -45.74 9.48 38.80
CA ARG A 20 -46.57 10.45 39.55
C ARG A 20 -45.79 11.76 39.66
N ARG A 21 -46.42 12.89 39.24
CA ARG A 21 -45.81 14.20 39.35
C ARG A 21 -45.40 14.45 40.81
N ARG A 22 -44.09 14.62 41.11
CA ARG A 22 -43.64 15.20 42.37
C ARG A 22 -43.98 16.70 42.30
N GLU A 23 -44.87 17.16 43.14
CA GLU A 23 -45.13 18.60 43.38
C GLU A 23 -43.83 19.22 43.91
N SER A 24 -42.99 19.77 43.06
CA SER A 24 -42.01 20.77 43.43
C SER A 24 -42.67 22.14 43.26
N ALA A 25 -42.99 22.75 44.36
CA ALA A 25 -43.48 24.13 44.40
C ALA A 25 -42.53 25.07 43.65
N GLN A 26 -43.01 25.71 42.61
CA GLN A 26 -42.97 27.15 42.31
C GLN A 26 -43.41 27.47 40.88
N THR A 27 -44.59 28.04 40.84
CA THR A 27 -45.07 29.11 39.93
C THR A 27 -44.61 29.08 38.44
N SER A 28 -45.53 28.66 37.60
CA SER A 28 -46.08 29.46 36.52
C SER A 28 -47.38 28.83 36.05
N LYS A 29 -48.46 29.62 36.17
CA LYS A 29 -49.77 29.35 35.65
C LYS A 29 -49.74 29.37 34.12
N GLU A 30 -50.61 28.55 33.53
CA GLU A 30 -50.99 28.47 32.13
C GLU A 30 -50.27 27.41 31.31
N ASN A 31 -50.92 26.24 31.22
CA ASN A 31 -51.48 25.70 29.97
C ASN A 31 -52.13 24.35 30.22
N ASN A 32 -53.42 24.32 30.07
CA ASN A 32 -54.25 23.12 30.14
C ASN A 32 -53.96 22.18 28.96
N ALA A 33 -53.28 21.09 29.24
CA ALA A 33 -53.41 19.89 28.41
C ALA A 33 -54.56 19.04 28.98
N PRO A 34 -55.42 18.43 28.19
CA PRO A 34 -56.50 17.60 28.71
C PRO A 34 -55.87 16.33 29.31
N SER A 35 -55.86 16.27 30.66
CA SER A 35 -55.37 15.13 31.43
C SER A 35 -56.59 14.39 31.99
N ASP A 36 -56.93 13.29 31.38
CA ASP A 36 -57.95 12.38 31.94
C ASP A 36 -57.31 11.18 32.73
N ASP A 37 -56.02 11.22 32.97
CA ASP A 37 -55.26 10.16 33.65
C ASP A 37 -54.57 10.64 34.93
N GLY A 38 -55.30 10.99 35.95
CA GLY A 38 -54.87 11.01 37.35
C GLY A 38 -53.45 11.52 37.67
N GLY A 39 -52.93 12.54 37.00
CA GLY A 39 -51.66 13.20 37.36
C GLY A 39 -50.37 12.48 36.98
N TYR A 40 -50.38 11.44 36.18
CA TYR A 40 -49.22 10.74 35.66
C TYR A 40 -48.83 11.29 34.29
N GLN A 41 -47.54 11.65 34.12
CA GLN A 41 -46.99 12.09 32.82
C GLN A 41 -45.78 11.27 32.47
N PRO A 42 -45.54 10.92 31.18
CA PRO A 42 -44.33 10.27 30.76
C PRO A 42 -43.14 11.21 30.94
N THR A 43 -42.04 10.67 31.44
CA THR A 43 -40.79 11.42 31.64
C THR A 43 -39.74 10.85 30.73
N ILE A 44 -39.10 11.70 29.91
CA ILE A 44 -37.95 11.30 29.08
C ILE A 44 -36.65 11.73 29.78
N ILE A 45 -35.75 10.78 29.97
CA ILE A 45 -34.46 10.98 30.64
C ILE A 45 -33.34 10.67 29.66
N ILE A 46 -32.53 11.66 29.33
CA ILE A 46 -31.33 11.48 28.55
C ILE A 46 -30.18 11.13 29.52
N ARG A 47 -29.71 9.89 29.46
CA ARG A 47 -28.66 9.40 30.36
C ARG A 47 -27.64 8.50 29.67
N ARG A 48 -26.49 8.34 30.28
CA ARG A 48 -25.58 7.27 29.88
C ARG A 48 -26.11 5.91 30.36
N ALA A 49 -25.81 4.87 29.57
CA ALA A 49 -26.12 3.50 29.98
C ALA A 49 -25.29 3.11 31.21
N LYS A 50 -25.79 2.16 31.98
CA LYS A 50 -25.02 1.50 33.05
C LYS A 50 -24.10 0.45 32.38
N ALA A 51 -22.90 0.24 32.94
CA ALA A 51 -22.01 -0.81 32.44
C ALA A 51 -22.68 -2.19 32.53
N GLY A 52 -22.75 -2.89 31.41
CA GLY A 52 -23.41 -4.19 31.31
C GLY A 52 -24.94 -4.14 31.16
N GLU A 53 -25.53 -2.94 31.03
CA GLU A 53 -26.97 -2.79 30.80
C GLU A 53 -27.38 -3.49 29.49
N LYS A 54 -28.41 -4.33 29.55
CA LYS A 54 -28.98 -5.00 28.39
C LYS A 54 -30.03 -4.15 27.73
N PHE A 55 -29.95 -4.03 26.42
CA PHE A 55 -30.89 -3.24 25.63
C PHE A 55 -31.22 -3.95 24.32
N LYS A 56 -32.50 -4.14 24.04
CA LYS A 56 -32.99 -4.78 22.82
C LYS A 56 -33.41 -3.72 21.81
N THR A 57 -32.73 -3.69 20.68
CA THR A 57 -32.97 -2.74 19.58
C THR A 57 -34.06 -3.23 18.64
N LEU A 58 -34.55 -2.34 17.73
CA LEU A 58 -35.61 -2.63 16.76
C LEU A 58 -35.31 -3.80 15.81
N ASP A 59 -34.05 -4.16 15.63
CA ASP A 59 -33.62 -5.32 14.85
C ASP A 59 -33.68 -6.65 15.63
N ASP A 60 -34.34 -6.65 16.77
CA ASP A 60 -34.58 -7.79 17.66
C ASP A 60 -33.29 -8.35 18.32
N VAL A 61 -32.18 -7.62 18.27
CA VAL A 61 -30.89 -8.02 18.84
C VAL A 61 -30.68 -7.41 20.23
N GLU A 62 -30.40 -8.28 21.21
CA GLU A 62 -29.99 -7.84 22.55
C GLU A 62 -28.52 -7.41 22.57
N ARG A 63 -28.26 -6.20 23.04
CA ARG A 63 -26.92 -5.60 23.07
C ARG A 63 -26.51 -5.30 24.51
N THR A 64 -25.23 -5.54 24.81
CA THR A 64 -24.64 -5.19 26.10
C THR A 64 -23.99 -3.81 25.98
N LEU A 65 -24.45 -2.85 26.79
CA LEU A 65 -24.04 -1.47 26.70
C LEU A 65 -22.90 -1.17 27.69
N THR A 66 -22.14 -0.12 27.37
CA THR A 66 -21.10 0.43 28.23
C THR A 66 -21.53 1.81 28.77
N ASN A 67 -20.88 2.30 29.80
CA ASN A 67 -21.13 3.60 30.41
C ASN A 67 -20.79 4.82 29.50
N GLU A 68 -20.17 4.58 28.33
CA GLU A 68 -19.91 5.64 27.34
C GLU A 68 -21.07 5.84 26.38
N MET A 69 -22.02 4.89 26.31
CA MET A 69 -23.13 4.90 25.38
C MET A 69 -24.30 5.71 25.93
N LEU A 70 -24.95 6.49 25.04
CA LEU A 70 -26.06 7.37 25.40
C LEU A 70 -27.39 6.66 25.16
N LEU A 71 -28.29 6.73 26.14
CA LEU A 71 -29.66 6.21 26.05
C LEU A 71 -30.66 7.35 26.20
N ILE A 72 -31.74 7.25 25.44
CA ILE A 72 -33.00 7.86 25.75
C ILE A 72 -33.76 6.84 26.60
N ALA A 73 -34.23 7.26 27.77
CA ALA A 73 -34.83 6.36 28.75
C ALA A 73 -36.12 7.01 29.33
N ASP A 74 -36.98 6.20 29.85
CA ASP A 74 -37.99 6.62 30.82
C ASP A 74 -37.45 6.36 32.25
N GLU A 75 -38.27 6.49 33.27
CA GLU A 75 -37.88 6.27 34.67
C GLU A 75 -37.50 4.83 34.98
N GLN A 76 -37.96 3.86 34.20
CA GLN A 76 -37.79 2.44 34.47
C GLN A 76 -36.75 1.77 33.54
N LYS A 77 -36.74 2.16 32.25
CA LYS A 77 -36.01 1.45 31.21
C LYS A 77 -35.43 2.38 30.14
N GLY A 78 -34.44 1.92 29.41
CA GLY A 78 -33.99 2.53 28.15
C GLY A 78 -35.07 2.31 27.07
N ILE A 79 -35.32 3.34 26.25
CA ILE A 79 -36.32 3.29 25.18
C ILE A 79 -35.71 3.48 23.80
N ALA A 80 -34.54 4.11 23.69
CA ALA A 80 -33.75 4.15 22.46
C ALA A 80 -32.25 4.26 22.73
N LEU A 81 -31.47 3.67 21.86
CA LEU A 81 -30.03 3.92 21.76
C LEU A 81 -29.88 5.23 20.98
N ALA A 82 -29.57 6.30 21.69
CA ALA A 82 -29.63 7.68 21.21
C ALA A 82 -28.92 7.90 19.88
N GLY A 83 -29.65 8.37 18.88
CA GLY A 83 -29.15 8.68 17.54
C GLY A 83 -28.71 7.48 16.69
N ILE A 84 -28.93 6.25 17.17
CA ILE A 84 -28.54 5.04 16.45
C ILE A 84 -29.77 4.20 16.09
N MET A 85 -30.51 3.70 17.09
CA MET A 85 -31.67 2.83 16.85
C MET A 85 -32.61 2.83 18.04
N GLY A 86 -33.91 2.87 17.77
CA GLY A 86 -34.96 2.77 18.78
C GLY A 86 -34.97 1.41 19.49
N GLY A 87 -35.63 1.36 20.63
CA GLY A 87 -35.86 0.12 21.39
C GLY A 87 -37.11 -0.61 20.91
N GLN A 88 -37.08 -1.93 20.90
CA GLN A 88 -38.23 -2.76 20.59
C GLN A 88 -39.40 -2.52 21.55
N ASN A 89 -39.09 -2.16 22.80
CA ASN A 89 -40.06 -1.99 23.88
C ASN A 89 -40.98 -0.76 23.77
N THR A 90 -40.71 0.13 22.82
CA THR A 90 -41.54 1.33 22.54
C THR A 90 -41.82 1.50 21.05
N GLN A 91 -41.66 0.40 20.29
CA GLN A 91 -41.88 0.36 18.85
C GLN A 91 -43.35 0.65 18.53
N ILE A 92 -43.57 1.46 17.48
CA ILE A 92 -44.89 1.68 16.87
C ILE A 92 -45.36 0.37 16.24
N ASN A 93 -46.64 0.05 16.46
CA ASN A 93 -47.29 -1.13 15.93
C ASN A 93 -48.71 -0.82 15.50
N ASP A 94 -49.45 -1.79 14.96
CA ASP A 94 -50.80 -1.62 14.42
C ASP A 94 -51.85 -1.13 15.46
N SER A 95 -51.56 -1.26 16.76
CA SER A 95 -52.41 -0.79 17.84
C SER A 95 -52.07 0.61 18.35
N THR A 96 -50.96 1.19 17.89
CA THR A 96 -50.49 2.52 18.31
C THR A 96 -51.49 3.60 17.87
N LYS A 97 -51.94 4.41 18.83
CA LYS A 97 -52.86 5.54 18.59
C LYS A 97 -52.18 6.89 18.79
N ASP A 98 -51.36 6.98 19.82
CA ASP A 98 -50.66 8.22 20.17
C ASP A 98 -49.17 8.08 19.98
N VAL A 99 -48.58 9.03 19.27
CA VAL A 99 -47.18 9.00 18.86
C VAL A 99 -46.39 10.15 19.49
N LEU A 100 -45.27 9.85 20.13
CA LEU A 100 -44.32 10.86 20.56
C LEU A 100 -43.16 10.97 19.53
N ILE A 101 -42.99 12.15 18.96
CA ILE A 101 -41.93 12.43 17.98
C ILE A 101 -40.68 12.92 18.71
N GLU A 102 -39.55 12.29 18.43
CA GLU A 102 -38.23 12.73 18.82
C GLU A 102 -37.56 13.47 17.65
N SER A 103 -37.10 14.69 17.92
CA SER A 103 -36.19 15.42 17.03
C SER A 103 -35.03 15.95 17.86
N ALA A 104 -33.84 15.40 17.64
CA ALA A 104 -32.72 15.66 18.53
C ALA A 104 -31.42 15.88 17.76
N TYR A 105 -30.46 16.49 18.44
CA TYR A 105 -29.05 16.54 18.02
C TYR A 105 -28.20 15.72 18.98
N PHE A 106 -27.30 14.91 18.44
CA PHE A 106 -26.38 14.05 19.20
C PHE A 106 -24.94 14.36 18.84
N SER A 107 -24.04 14.25 19.83
CA SER A 107 -22.61 14.41 19.62
C SER A 107 -22.08 13.42 18.59
N PRO A 108 -21.51 13.87 17.46
CA PRO A 108 -21.00 12.99 16.39
C PRO A 108 -19.98 11.97 16.89
N THR A 109 -19.10 12.40 17.79
CA THR A 109 -18.05 11.54 18.39
C THR A 109 -18.66 10.40 19.22
N ASN A 110 -19.70 10.70 20.01
CA ASN A 110 -20.37 9.67 20.82
C ASN A 110 -21.06 8.64 19.93
N ILE A 111 -21.82 9.11 18.93
CA ILE A 111 -22.52 8.21 17.99
C ILE A 111 -21.52 7.32 17.25
N ARG A 112 -20.43 7.89 16.72
CA ARG A 112 -19.40 7.12 16.02
C ARG A 112 -18.77 6.04 16.90
N ARG A 113 -18.43 6.38 18.15
CA ARG A 113 -17.84 5.41 19.11
C ARG A 113 -18.82 4.28 19.43
N THR A 114 -20.08 4.63 19.72
CA THR A 114 -21.13 3.66 20.05
C THR A 114 -21.45 2.74 18.87
N SER A 115 -21.65 3.30 17.68
CA SER A 115 -21.91 2.56 16.44
C SER A 115 -20.80 1.56 16.14
N ARG A 116 -19.53 1.98 16.27
CA ARG A 116 -18.38 1.09 16.08
C ARG A 116 -18.28 -0.01 17.14
N ALA A 117 -18.47 0.33 18.42
CA ALA A 117 -18.35 -0.62 19.51
C ALA A 117 -19.40 -1.74 19.43
N LEU A 118 -20.60 -1.41 18.96
CA LEU A 118 -21.70 -2.36 18.79
C LEU A 118 -21.76 -3.01 17.40
N GLY A 119 -20.92 -2.59 16.45
CA GLY A 119 -21.01 -3.00 15.04
C GLY A 119 -22.35 -2.65 14.38
N LEU A 120 -23.06 -1.64 14.92
CA LEU A 120 -24.41 -1.26 14.51
C LEU A 120 -24.39 0.03 13.70
N ARG A 121 -24.72 -0.09 12.41
CA ARG A 121 -24.86 1.04 11.50
C ARG A 121 -26.30 1.18 11.06
N SER A 122 -26.86 2.39 11.18
CA SER A 122 -28.17 2.76 10.69
C SER A 122 -28.09 4.05 9.88
N GLU A 123 -29.14 4.38 9.13
CA GLU A 123 -29.26 5.66 8.43
C GLU A 123 -29.21 6.87 9.40
N SER A 124 -29.69 6.70 10.61
CA SER A 124 -29.57 7.69 11.69
C SER A 124 -28.11 7.86 12.14
N SER A 125 -27.45 6.76 12.52
CA SER A 125 -26.06 6.80 12.98
C SER A 125 -25.13 7.37 11.92
N TYR A 126 -25.37 7.02 10.65
CA TYR A 126 -24.59 7.54 9.51
C TYR A 126 -24.63 9.07 9.41
N ARG A 127 -25.79 9.68 9.67
CA ARG A 127 -25.96 11.15 9.63
C ARG A 127 -25.42 11.81 10.88
N PHE A 128 -25.81 11.33 12.05
CA PHE A 128 -25.35 11.91 13.31
C PHE A 128 -23.84 11.79 13.52
N GLU A 129 -23.20 10.70 13.11
CA GLU A 129 -21.74 10.54 13.25
C GLU A 129 -20.92 11.51 12.39
N ARG A 130 -21.54 12.08 11.35
CA ARG A 130 -20.95 13.10 10.47
C ARG A 130 -21.34 14.53 10.85
N GLY A 131 -22.31 14.67 11.73
CA GLY A 131 -22.88 15.93 12.14
C GLY A 131 -24.21 16.20 11.42
N ALA A 132 -25.26 16.35 12.22
CA ALA A 132 -26.57 16.82 11.77
C ALA A 132 -26.72 18.34 12.06
N ASP A 133 -27.67 18.97 11.43
CA ASP A 133 -27.98 20.40 11.69
C ASP A 133 -28.67 20.57 13.05
N ILE A 134 -27.96 21.16 14.02
CA ILE A 134 -28.52 21.43 15.35
C ILE A 134 -29.68 22.47 15.30
N GLY A 135 -29.66 23.35 14.30
CA GLY A 135 -30.65 24.43 14.17
C GLY A 135 -31.98 23.98 13.57
N ILE A 136 -32.06 22.76 13.01
CA ILE A 136 -33.26 22.31 12.31
C ILE A 136 -34.24 21.48 13.18
N CYS A 137 -33.82 21.09 14.39
CA CYS A 137 -34.56 20.11 15.20
C CYS A 137 -36.02 20.50 15.44
N ASP A 138 -36.31 21.75 15.79
CA ASP A 138 -37.67 22.23 16.00
C ASP A 138 -38.49 22.21 14.69
N TRP A 139 -37.98 22.81 13.63
CA TRP A 139 -38.63 22.81 12.32
C TRP A 139 -38.90 21.40 11.79
N ALA A 140 -37.92 20.48 11.98
CA ALA A 140 -38.05 19.10 11.55
C ALA A 140 -39.16 18.35 12.31
N SER A 141 -39.33 18.60 13.61
CA SER A 141 -40.41 18.01 14.40
C SER A 141 -41.79 18.52 13.93
N GLN A 142 -41.93 19.82 13.68
CA GLN A 142 -43.14 20.42 13.16
C GLN A 142 -43.50 19.86 11.77
N ARG A 143 -42.51 19.75 10.87
CA ARG A 143 -42.71 19.18 9.54
C ARG A 143 -43.14 17.71 9.59
N CYS A 144 -42.54 16.94 10.50
CA CYS A 144 -42.94 15.55 10.72
C CYS A 144 -44.37 15.43 11.21
N ALA A 145 -44.74 16.23 12.20
CA ALA A 145 -46.14 16.30 12.71
C ALA A 145 -47.13 16.69 11.61
N GLN A 146 -46.82 17.69 10.80
CA GLN A 146 -47.64 18.09 9.66
C GLN A 146 -47.85 16.92 8.69
N LEU A 147 -46.80 16.20 8.30
CA LEU A 147 -46.90 15.06 7.39
C LEU A 147 -47.73 13.91 7.97
N ILE A 148 -47.63 13.66 9.27
CA ILE A 148 -48.45 12.64 9.96
C ILE A 148 -49.93 13.05 9.89
N LEU A 149 -50.26 14.32 10.18
CA LEU A 149 -51.64 14.82 10.09
C LEU A 149 -52.19 14.73 8.68
N GLU A 150 -51.39 15.04 7.66
CA GLU A 150 -51.80 14.97 6.25
C GLU A 150 -52.04 13.52 5.79
N THR A 151 -51.26 12.54 6.29
CA THR A 151 -51.32 11.16 5.80
C THR A 151 -52.17 10.24 6.65
N ALA A 152 -52.18 10.44 7.97
CA ALA A 152 -52.90 9.59 8.92
C ALA A 152 -54.03 10.27 9.66
N GLY A 153 -54.17 11.59 9.53
CA GLY A 153 -55.13 12.37 10.28
C GLY A 153 -54.73 12.52 11.76
N GLY A 154 -55.74 12.77 12.61
CA GLY A 154 -55.55 12.90 14.05
C GLY A 154 -55.52 14.35 14.54
N GLN A 155 -55.04 14.56 15.76
CA GLN A 155 -54.90 15.87 16.40
C GLN A 155 -53.52 16.06 16.95
N LEU A 156 -52.93 17.23 16.74
CA LEU A 156 -51.66 17.61 17.33
C LEU A 156 -51.86 18.12 18.76
N ALA A 157 -51.13 17.57 19.72
CA ALA A 157 -51.12 18.10 21.08
C ALA A 157 -50.48 19.51 21.10
N ASN A 158 -51.01 20.36 21.98
CA ASN A 158 -50.48 21.72 22.12
C ASN A 158 -49.13 21.74 22.81
N GLY A 159 -48.21 22.52 22.22
CA GLY A 159 -46.86 22.74 22.77
C GLY A 159 -45.81 21.76 22.32
N VAL A 160 -44.56 22.12 22.56
CA VAL A 160 -43.35 21.34 22.30
C VAL A 160 -42.51 21.33 23.57
N VAL A 161 -41.96 20.18 23.93
CA VAL A 161 -40.99 20.08 25.00
C VAL A 161 -39.58 20.14 24.39
N ASP A 162 -38.92 21.28 24.53
CA ASP A 162 -37.56 21.48 24.06
C ASP A 162 -36.56 21.58 25.23
N ALA A 163 -35.63 20.64 25.30
CA ALA A 163 -34.56 20.61 26.28
C ALA A 163 -33.21 20.94 25.62
N TYR A 164 -32.96 22.24 25.45
CA TYR A 164 -31.73 22.76 24.85
C TYR A 164 -30.92 23.59 25.86
N PRO A 165 -30.30 22.96 26.88
CA PRO A 165 -29.71 23.65 28.03
C PRO A 165 -28.49 24.51 27.69
N LYS A 166 -27.77 24.20 26.60
CA LYS A 166 -26.59 24.93 26.14
C LYS A 166 -26.73 25.25 24.66
N VAL A 167 -27.19 26.47 24.40
CA VAL A 167 -27.32 26.97 23.04
C VAL A 167 -25.96 27.02 22.34
N VAL A 168 -25.87 26.41 21.17
CA VAL A 168 -24.68 26.43 20.30
C VAL A 168 -24.83 27.57 19.31
N GLU A 169 -24.00 28.59 19.50
CA GLU A 169 -23.96 29.71 18.56
C GLU A 169 -23.36 29.29 17.22
N PRO A 170 -23.90 29.79 16.08
CA PRO A 170 -23.32 29.56 14.77
C PRO A 170 -21.86 30.00 14.72
N LYS A 171 -20.99 29.15 14.14
CA LYS A 171 -19.58 29.45 13.96
C LYS A 171 -19.36 30.74 13.17
N GLN A 172 -18.25 31.41 13.46
CA GLN A 172 -17.81 32.58 12.70
C GLN A 172 -16.41 32.34 12.18
N ILE A 173 -16.21 32.51 10.88
CA ILE A 173 -14.92 32.28 10.21
C ILE A 173 -14.52 33.58 9.51
N ALA A 174 -13.29 34.03 9.77
CA ALA A 174 -12.70 35.18 9.11
C ALA A 174 -12.00 34.77 7.80
N LEU A 175 -12.28 35.48 6.70
CA LEU A 175 -11.72 35.24 5.37
C LEU A 175 -10.89 36.45 4.92
N ARG A 176 -9.68 36.19 4.50
CA ARG A 176 -8.76 37.17 3.89
C ARG A 176 -8.84 37.05 2.36
N HIS A 177 -9.34 38.04 1.67
CA HIS A 177 -9.44 38.04 0.19
C HIS A 177 -8.08 37.77 -0.48
N ARG A 178 -6.98 38.37 0.05
CA ARG A 178 -5.64 38.11 -0.44
C ARG A 178 -5.24 36.62 -0.36
N LYS A 179 -5.70 35.93 0.69
CA LYS A 179 -5.38 34.52 0.85
C LYS A 179 -6.16 33.64 -0.15
N VAL A 180 -7.40 34.04 -0.48
CA VAL A 180 -8.16 33.38 -1.56
C VAL A 180 -7.36 33.44 -2.85
N ASN A 181 -7.00 34.66 -3.28
CA ASN A 181 -6.28 34.86 -4.54
C ASN A 181 -4.90 34.19 -4.53
N GLY A 182 -4.17 34.28 -3.41
CA GLY A 182 -2.85 33.66 -3.28
C GLY A 182 -2.88 32.14 -3.29
N LEU A 183 -3.94 31.50 -2.73
CA LEU A 183 -4.06 30.05 -2.74
C LEU A 183 -4.55 29.53 -4.10
N LEU A 184 -5.49 30.23 -4.72
CA LEU A 184 -6.07 29.83 -6.01
C LEU A 184 -5.18 30.21 -7.19
N GLY A 185 -4.25 31.15 -7.02
CA GLY A 185 -3.37 31.63 -8.10
C GLY A 185 -4.08 32.45 -9.17
N ILE A 186 -5.27 33.02 -8.85
CA ILE A 186 -6.08 33.89 -9.71
C ILE A 186 -6.47 35.16 -8.95
N GLU A 187 -6.94 36.18 -9.67
CA GLU A 187 -7.40 37.44 -9.07
C GLU A 187 -8.92 37.53 -9.15
N LEU A 188 -9.59 37.28 -8.03
CA LEU A 188 -11.01 37.52 -7.83
C LEU A 188 -11.22 38.82 -7.07
N GLN A 189 -12.22 39.58 -7.47
CA GLN A 189 -12.60 40.78 -6.73
C GLN A 189 -13.28 40.41 -5.41
N PRO A 190 -13.09 41.21 -4.35
CA PRO A 190 -13.71 40.96 -3.05
C PRO A 190 -15.23 40.77 -3.11
N GLU A 191 -15.91 41.54 -3.99
CA GLU A 191 -17.35 41.45 -4.22
C GLU A 191 -17.76 40.10 -4.77
N GLU A 192 -16.98 39.56 -5.67
CA GLU A 192 -17.22 38.25 -6.29
C GLU A 192 -17.05 37.11 -5.27
N ILE A 193 -16.00 37.17 -4.46
CA ILE A 193 -15.76 36.21 -3.38
C ILE A 193 -16.92 36.22 -2.39
N GLU A 194 -17.34 37.42 -1.92
CA GLU A 194 -18.44 37.59 -0.99
C GLU A 194 -19.79 37.16 -1.61
N PHE A 195 -19.97 37.38 -2.90
CA PHE A 195 -21.16 36.95 -3.62
C PHE A 195 -21.28 35.43 -3.64
N TYR A 196 -20.23 34.70 -4.00
CA TYR A 196 -20.25 33.23 -3.98
C TYR A 196 -20.61 32.68 -2.61
N LEU A 197 -19.99 33.16 -1.56
CA LEU A 197 -20.30 32.72 -0.20
C LEU A 197 -21.70 33.11 0.24
N GLY A 198 -22.18 34.28 -0.19
CA GLY A 198 -23.55 34.73 0.06
C GLY A 198 -24.62 33.83 -0.58
N GLN A 199 -24.38 33.30 -1.78
CA GLN A 199 -25.24 32.33 -2.47
C GLN A 199 -25.40 31.02 -1.69
N LEU A 200 -24.43 30.66 -0.85
CA LEU A 200 -24.46 29.50 0.04
C LEU A 200 -25.12 29.79 1.40
N GLY A 201 -25.71 30.99 1.57
CA GLY A 201 -26.34 31.41 2.81
C GLY A 201 -25.40 31.89 3.92
N LEU A 202 -24.12 32.07 3.62
CA LEU A 202 -23.15 32.61 4.56
C LEU A 202 -23.34 34.14 4.67
N LYS A 203 -23.61 34.62 5.86
CA LYS A 203 -23.90 36.06 6.08
C LYS A 203 -22.67 36.74 6.70
N THR A 204 -22.31 37.90 6.18
CA THR A 204 -21.23 38.72 6.77
C THR A 204 -21.63 39.28 8.11
N VAL A 205 -20.73 39.28 9.08
CA VAL A 205 -20.94 39.82 10.43
C VAL A 205 -20.39 41.25 10.51
N GLY A 206 -21.26 42.19 10.86
CA GLY A 206 -20.83 43.49 11.38
C GLY A 206 -20.43 44.56 10.36
N ARG A 207 -20.91 44.55 9.07
CA ARG A 207 -20.43 45.57 8.15
C ARG A 207 -21.28 46.14 7.06
N LYS A 208 -21.19 47.51 6.98
CA LYS A 208 -21.54 48.33 5.82
C LYS A 208 -20.30 48.89 5.07
N ALA A 209 -19.10 48.85 5.63
CA ALA A 209 -17.90 49.39 5.01
C ALA A 209 -16.72 48.40 5.09
N ARG A 210 -15.86 48.38 4.06
CA ARG A 210 -14.60 47.57 4.03
C ARG A 210 -13.46 48.38 4.60
N PRO A 211 -13.06 48.23 5.90
CA PRO A 211 -11.95 48.95 6.42
C PRO A 211 -10.65 48.43 5.84
N VAL A 212 -9.80 49.34 5.46
CA VAL A 212 -8.42 49.11 5.06
C VAL A 212 -7.57 49.15 6.34
N GLY A 213 -6.63 48.19 6.47
CA GLY A 213 -5.68 48.19 7.58
C GLY A 213 -4.63 49.29 7.44
N ALA A 214 -3.82 49.49 8.49
CA ALA A 214 -2.69 50.40 8.45
C ALA A 214 -1.62 50.03 7.40
N ASP A 215 -1.62 48.79 6.97
CA ASP A 215 -0.79 48.20 5.91
C ASP A 215 -1.34 48.43 4.48
N GLY A 216 -2.44 49.16 4.35
CA GLY A 216 -3.13 49.39 3.06
C GLY A 216 -3.92 48.18 2.55
N LEU A 217 -4.03 47.08 3.31
CA LEU A 217 -4.75 45.87 2.90
C LEU A 217 -6.17 45.86 3.46
N LEU A 218 -7.08 45.19 2.72
CA LEU A 218 -8.44 44.93 3.22
C LEU A 218 -8.38 44.02 4.45
N LYS A 219 -9.07 44.44 5.51
CA LYS A 219 -9.22 43.61 6.71
C LYS A 219 -10.06 42.35 6.39
N PRO A 220 -9.82 41.23 7.10
CA PRO A 220 -10.61 40.03 6.93
C PRO A 220 -12.10 40.29 7.08
N VAL A 221 -12.91 39.63 6.29
CA VAL A 221 -14.39 39.61 6.41
C VAL A 221 -14.77 38.38 7.20
N THR A 222 -15.60 38.58 8.24
CA THR A 222 -16.10 37.46 9.05
C THR A 222 -17.45 37.01 8.52
N PHE A 223 -17.59 35.71 8.28
CA PHE A 223 -18.84 35.07 7.87
C PHE A 223 -19.43 34.29 9.02
N ARG A 224 -20.75 34.42 9.22
CA ARG A 224 -21.54 33.57 10.11
C ARG A 224 -21.91 32.32 9.30
N ILE A 225 -21.54 31.14 9.83
CA ILE A 225 -21.76 29.87 9.17
C ILE A 225 -23.13 29.31 9.55
N PRO A 226 -23.99 28.95 8.59
CA PRO A 226 -25.24 28.27 8.89
C PRO A 226 -25.00 26.95 9.62
N THR A 227 -25.89 26.58 10.53
CA THR A 227 -25.74 25.39 11.38
C THR A 227 -25.77 24.07 10.59
N PHE A 228 -26.35 24.06 9.40
CA PHE A 228 -26.35 22.90 8.50
C PHE A 228 -25.00 22.68 7.78
N ARG A 229 -24.11 23.67 7.73
CA ARG A 229 -22.76 23.55 7.17
C ARG A 229 -21.78 23.14 8.27
N VAL A 230 -21.90 21.88 8.67
CA VAL A 230 -21.04 21.28 9.71
C VAL A 230 -19.60 21.09 9.27
N ASP A 231 -19.38 21.09 7.95
CA ASP A 231 -18.12 20.92 7.24
C ASP A 231 -17.22 22.17 7.26
N LEU A 232 -17.82 23.36 7.40
CA LEU A 232 -17.07 24.61 7.40
C LEU A 232 -16.47 24.90 8.79
N GLU A 233 -15.16 24.74 8.92
CA GLU A 233 -14.46 24.89 10.20
C GLU A 233 -13.38 25.95 10.18
N CYS A 234 -12.76 26.19 9.03
CA CYS A 234 -11.62 27.08 8.88
C CYS A 234 -11.67 27.93 7.59
N GLU A 235 -10.72 28.86 7.46
CA GLU A 235 -10.63 29.75 6.29
C GLU A 235 -10.46 28.99 4.98
N ALA A 236 -9.76 27.84 5.00
CA ALA A 236 -9.53 27.04 3.80
C ALA A 236 -10.84 26.47 3.24
N ASP A 237 -11.79 26.10 4.11
CA ASP A 237 -13.09 25.57 3.70
C ASP A 237 -13.91 26.65 2.96
N LEU A 238 -13.81 27.92 3.39
CA LEU A 238 -14.44 29.04 2.65
C LEU A 238 -13.79 29.26 1.29
N ILE A 239 -12.47 29.08 1.19
CA ILE A 239 -11.75 29.18 -0.10
C ILE A 239 -12.16 28.05 -1.04
N GLU A 240 -12.35 26.84 -0.52
CA GLU A 240 -12.89 25.70 -1.28
C GLU A 240 -14.28 26.02 -1.85
N GLU A 241 -15.17 26.59 -1.05
CA GLU A 241 -16.49 26.99 -1.53
C GLU A 241 -16.44 28.06 -2.63
N VAL A 242 -15.54 29.02 -2.49
CA VAL A 242 -15.33 30.05 -3.54
C VAL A 242 -14.86 29.39 -4.84
N VAL A 243 -13.86 28.53 -4.81
CA VAL A 243 -13.35 27.89 -6.03
C VAL A 243 -14.34 26.92 -6.64
N ARG A 244 -15.13 26.23 -5.82
CA ARG A 244 -16.19 25.30 -6.28
C ARG A 244 -17.27 26.05 -7.08
N LEU A 245 -17.68 27.22 -6.64
CA LEU A 245 -18.68 28.04 -7.33
C LEU A 245 -18.09 28.84 -8.48
N HIS A 246 -16.84 29.30 -8.38
CA HIS A 246 -16.12 29.93 -9.48
C HIS A 246 -15.93 28.98 -10.66
N GLY A 247 -15.61 27.72 -10.38
CA GLY A 247 -15.30 26.65 -11.32
C GLY A 247 -13.79 26.31 -11.30
N VAL A 248 -13.48 25.09 -10.86
CA VAL A 248 -12.10 24.58 -10.78
C VAL A 248 -11.42 24.53 -12.15
N ASP A 249 -12.20 24.27 -13.19
CA ASP A 249 -11.78 24.24 -14.59
C ASP A 249 -11.27 25.60 -15.12
N LYS A 250 -11.66 26.71 -14.48
CA LYS A 250 -11.22 28.06 -14.82
C LYS A 250 -9.85 28.42 -14.23
N ILE A 251 -9.33 27.60 -13.31
CA ILE A 251 -8.00 27.82 -12.73
C ILE A 251 -6.94 27.29 -13.68
N PRO A 252 -6.02 28.16 -14.15
CA PRO A 252 -4.97 27.73 -15.08
C PRO A 252 -4.00 26.77 -14.39
N ALA A 253 -3.72 25.64 -15.05
CA ALA A 253 -2.67 24.75 -14.62
C ALA A 253 -1.30 25.42 -14.83
N THR A 254 -0.55 25.59 -13.76
CA THR A 254 0.80 26.13 -13.80
C THR A 254 1.82 25.06 -13.50
N PRO A 255 2.89 24.90 -14.31
CA PRO A 255 3.94 23.96 -13.98
C PRO A 255 4.64 24.36 -12.67
N PRO A 256 5.10 23.39 -11.88
CA PRO A 256 5.88 23.66 -10.68
C PRO A 256 7.10 24.55 -11.03
N ARG A 257 7.32 25.61 -10.28
CA ARG A 257 8.51 26.45 -10.39
C ARG A 257 9.49 26.07 -9.31
N GLY A 258 10.69 25.70 -9.71
CA GLY A 258 11.76 25.34 -8.78
C GLY A 258 12.97 24.83 -9.54
N ALA A 259 14.13 24.86 -8.93
CA ALA A 259 15.29 24.16 -9.45
C ALA A 259 14.99 22.65 -9.36
N ILE A 260 14.95 21.98 -10.52
CA ILE A 260 15.02 20.52 -10.55
C ILE A 260 16.48 20.19 -10.24
N GLY A 261 16.79 20.08 -8.96
CA GLY A 261 18.14 19.81 -8.48
C GLY A 261 18.38 18.31 -8.36
N ALA A 262 19.65 17.89 -8.56
CA ALA A 262 20.08 16.56 -8.20
C ALA A 262 20.02 16.43 -6.67
N ASN A 263 19.11 15.65 -6.16
CA ASN A 263 19.07 15.22 -4.77
C ASN A 263 19.27 13.69 -4.69
N THR A 264 19.48 13.17 -3.51
CA THR A 264 19.68 11.72 -3.31
C THR A 264 18.48 10.89 -3.75
N PHE A 265 17.29 11.47 -3.72
CA PHE A 265 16.06 10.82 -4.20
C PHE A 265 16.07 10.68 -5.73
N ASP A 266 16.43 11.74 -6.44
CA ASP A 266 16.45 11.76 -7.91
C ASP A 266 17.50 10.78 -8.43
N SER A 267 18.69 10.73 -7.83
CA SER A 267 19.73 9.79 -8.23
C SER A 267 19.32 8.33 -8.09
N VAL A 268 18.56 7.98 -7.04
CA VAL A 268 18.04 6.62 -6.86
C VAL A 268 16.95 6.31 -7.89
N HIS A 269 16.07 7.26 -8.16
CA HIS A 269 15.04 7.13 -9.19
C HIS A 269 15.65 6.87 -10.57
N ASP A 270 16.65 7.67 -10.95
CA ASP A 270 17.34 7.55 -12.24
C ASP A 270 18.08 6.20 -12.36
N GLN A 271 18.71 5.74 -11.29
CA GLN A 271 19.38 4.44 -11.26
C GLN A 271 18.41 3.27 -11.40
N ILE A 272 17.23 3.36 -10.77
CA ILE A 272 16.18 2.36 -10.92
C ILE A 272 15.61 2.38 -12.35
N ALA A 273 15.41 3.56 -12.93
CA ALA A 273 14.99 3.69 -14.31
C ALA A 273 16.01 3.09 -15.29
N GLU A 274 17.31 3.25 -15.01
CA GLU A 274 18.36 2.62 -15.78
C GLU A 274 18.35 1.09 -15.65
N ALA A 275 18.14 0.55 -14.44
CA ALA A 275 17.99 -0.90 -14.25
C ALA A 275 16.83 -1.45 -15.07
N ARG A 276 15.67 -0.77 -15.08
CA ARG A 276 14.52 -1.12 -15.94
C ARG A 276 14.88 -1.12 -17.41
N ARG A 277 15.53 -0.06 -17.87
CA ARG A 277 15.95 0.07 -19.28
C ARG A 277 16.89 -1.05 -19.71
N ILE A 278 17.84 -1.43 -18.85
CA ILE A 278 18.77 -2.55 -19.12
C ILE A 278 18.00 -3.86 -19.22
N LEU A 279 17.16 -4.19 -18.23
CA LEU A 279 16.42 -5.44 -18.21
C LEU A 279 15.45 -5.55 -19.40
N SER A 280 14.73 -4.46 -19.73
CA SER A 280 13.90 -4.43 -20.94
C SER A 280 14.73 -4.55 -22.23
N GLY A 281 15.93 -3.94 -22.28
CA GLY A 281 16.87 -4.08 -23.39
C GLY A 281 17.44 -5.49 -23.56
N LEU A 282 17.45 -6.30 -22.48
CA LEU A 282 17.83 -7.71 -22.49
C LEU A 282 16.65 -8.63 -22.87
N GLY A 283 15.49 -8.08 -23.22
CA GLY A 283 14.34 -8.82 -23.72
C GLY A 283 13.35 -9.27 -22.65
N LEU A 284 13.36 -8.66 -21.47
CA LEU A 284 12.36 -8.96 -20.45
C LEU A 284 11.25 -7.90 -20.42
N ASP A 285 10.03 -8.33 -20.15
CA ASP A 285 8.89 -7.45 -19.88
C ASP A 285 8.77 -7.15 -18.39
N GLU A 286 8.45 -5.89 -18.03
CA GLU A 286 8.23 -5.52 -16.63
C GLU A 286 6.85 -5.98 -16.17
N ALA A 287 6.84 -6.71 -15.04
CA ALA A 287 5.62 -7.08 -14.33
C ALA A 287 5.52 -6.28 -13.03
N GLN A 288 4.30 -6.07 -12.56
CA GLN A 288 4.04 -5.45 -11.27
C GLN A 288 3.07 -6.30 -10.46
N GLY A 289 3.59 -6.94 -9.42
CA GLY A 289 2.81 -7.78 -8.51
C GLY A 289 2.14 -7.00 -7.38
N GLN A 290 1.25 -7.68 -6.66
CA GLN A 290 0.59 -7.14 -5.48
C GLN A 290 1.55 -7.09 -4.29
N THR A 291 1.47 -6.02 -3.49
CA THR A 291 2.25 -5.88 -2.25
C THR A 291 1.71 -6.75 -1.11
N LEU A 292 0.39 -6.98 -1.11
CA LEU A 292 -0.29 -7.86 -0.17
C LEU A 292 -0.51 -9.22 -0.82
N ILE A 293 -0.12 -10.27 -0.10
CA ILE A 293 -0.25 -11.67 -0.54
C ILE A 293 -0.83 -12.52 0.58
N SER A 294 -1.25 -13.74 0.27
CA SER A 294 -1.64 -14.72 1.28
C SER A 294 -0.42 -15.26 2.02
N LYS A 295 -0.53 -15.39 3.34
CA LYS A 295 0.48 -16.06 4.16
C LYS A 295 0.80 -17.48 3.68
N SER A 296 -0.18 -18.16 3.08
CA SER A 296 0.00 -19.51 2.52
C SER A 296 0.93 -19.57 1.31
N GLU A 297 1.20 -18.43 0.67
CA GLU A 297 2.09 -18.31 -0.50
C GLU A 297 3.52 -18.00 -0.12
N VAL A 298 3.75 -17.57 1.12
CA VAL A 298 5.10 -17.28 1.60
C VAL A 298 5.89 -18.58 1.75
N ARG A 299 6.98 -18.70 0.99
CA ARG A 299 7.90 -19.85 0.95
C ARG A 299 9.25 -19.52 1.60
N SER A 300 9.23 -18.79 2.68
CA SER A 300 10.44 -18.48 3.46
C SER A 300 10.66 -19.53 4.53
N GLU A 301 11.89 -19.95 4.72
CA GLU A 301 12.31 -20.76 5.89
C GLU A 301 12.15 -19.97 7.19
N LYS A 302 11.98 -18.64 7.10
CA LYS A 302 11.85 -17.71 8.22
C LYS A 302 10.44 -17.16 8.33
N VAL A 303 9.48 -18.02 8.62
CA VAL A 303 8.07 -17.63 8.80
C VAL A 303 7.89 -16.57 9.90
N GLU A 304 8.81 -16.47 10.85
CA GLU A 304 8.79 -15.51 11.97
C GLU A 304 9.08 -14.07 11.55
N GLU A 305 9.62 -13.86 10.33
CA GLU A 305 9.94 -12.53 9.78
C GLU A 305 8.79 -11.92 8.95
N ILE A 306 7.61 -12.56 8.91
CA ILE A 306 6.46 -12.10 8.12
C ILE A 306 5.75 -10.94 8.81
N VAL A 307 5.45 -9.90 8.03
CA VAL A 307 4.64 -8.74 8.47
C VAL A 307 3.17 -9.00 8.16
N ALA A 308 2.40 -9.36 9.19
CA ALA A 308 0.96 -9.58 9.06
C ALA A 308 0.15 -8.30 9.28
N LEU A 309 -0.97 -8.17 8.56
CA LEU A 309 -1.92 -7.08 8.78
C LEU A 309 -2.79 -7.36 10.01
N ALA A 310 -3.07 -6.32 10.80
CA ALA A 310 -3.98 -6.43 11.94
C ALA A 310 -5.44 -6.64 11.50
N ASN A 311 -5.84 -6.03 10.38
CA ASN A 311 -7.20 -6.06 9.84
C ASN A 311 -7.17 -6.33 8.33
N PRO A 312 -6.86 -7.55 7.87
CA PRO A 312 -6.82 -7.87 6.46
C PRO A 312 -8.22 -7.80 5.84
N LEU A 313 -8.31 -7.35 4.59
CA LEU A 313 -9.57 -7.32 3.83
C LEU A 313 -10.02 -8.72 3.41
N SER A 314 -9.08 -9.63 3.20
CA SER A 314 -9.33 -11.03 2.86
C SER A 314 -8.17 -11.91 3.30
N ALA A 315 -8.38 -13.23 3.36
CA ALA A 315 -7.32 -14.22 3.64
C ALA A 315 -6.27 -14.32 2.53
N ASP A 316 -6.58 -13.80 1.34
CA ASP A 316 -5.65 -13.77 0.21
C ASP A 316 -4.71 -12.55 0.23
N MET A 317 -4.93 -11.61 1.16
CA MET A 317 -4.19 -10.35 1.31
C MET A 317 -3.93 -10.04 2.78
N ASP A 318 -3.39 -10.99 3.52
CA ASP A 318 -3.23 -10.92 4.96
C ASP A 318 -1.81 -10.57 5.44
N VAL A 319 -0.81 -10.63 4.52
CA VAL A 319 0.59 -10.28 4.85
C VAL A 319 1.22 -9.38 3.78
N LEU A 320 2.21 -8.58 4.19
CA LEU A 320 3.10 -7.89 3.26
C LEU A 320 4.10 -8.89 2.66
N ARG A 321 4.33 -8.80 1.35
CA ARG A 321 5.21 -9.71 0.62
C ARG A 321 6.67 -9.64 1.10
N PRO A 322 7.30 -10.75 1.53
CA PRO A 322 8.73 -10.80 1.87
C PRO A 322 9.63 -11.04 0.65
N SER A 323 9.05 -11.35 -0.52
CA SER A 323 9.72 -11.65 -1.79
C SER A 323 8.84 -11.24 -2.97
N LEU A 324 9.44 -10.91 -4.10
CA LEU A 324 8.74 -10.63 -5.37
C LEU A 324 8.37 -11.91 -6.13
N LEU A 325 9.02 -13.03 -5.81
CA LEU A 325 8.88 -14.29 -6.56
C LEU A 325 7.45 -14.83 -6.61
N PRO A 326 6.65 -14.82 -5.52
CA PRO A 326 5.25 -15.26 -5.60
C PRO A 326 4.44 -14.45 -6.63
N GLY A 327 4.57 -13.13 -6.63
CA GLY A 327 3.90 -12.24 -7.59
C GLY A 327 4.30 -12.54 -9.05
N LEU A 328 5.59 -12.75 -9.30
CA LEU A 328 6.07 -13.14 -10.63
C LEU A 328 5.55 -14.50 -11.09
N VAL A 329 5.49 -15.49 -10.19
CA VAL A 329 4.92 -16.81 -10.51
C VAL A 329 3.42 -16.69 -10.83
N HIS A 330 2.68 -15.84 -10.14
CA HIS A 330 1.28 -15.54 -10.48
C HIS A 330 1.15 -14.86 -11.85
N SER A 331 2.00 -13.88 -12.16
CA SER A 331 2.04 -13.23 -13.47
C SER A 331 2.37 -14.24 -14.58
N LEU A 332 3.31 -15.14 -14.31
CA LEU A 332 3.64 -16.23 -15.21
C LEU A 332 2.44 -17.16 -15.46
N ARG A 333 1.80 -17.64 -14.40
CA ARG A 333 0.58 -18.46 -14.50
C ARG A 333 -0.51 -17.75 -15.32
N HIS A 334 -0.70 -16.46 -15.11
CA HIS A 334 -1.66 -15.65 -15.85
C HIS A 334 -1.37 -15.66 -17.36
N ASN A 335 -0.09 -15.53 -17.76
CA ASN A 335 0.33 -15.59 -19.16
C ASN A 335 0.14 -16.99 -19.75
N VAL A 336 0.64 -18.01 -19.07
CA VAL A 336 0.55 -19.41 -19.52
C VAL A 336 -0.92 -19.86 -19.70
N SER A 337 -1.83 -19.45 -18.79
CA SER A 337 -3.27 -19.73 -18.92
C SER A 337 -3.90 -19.11 -20.17
N ARG A 338 -3.26 -18.07 -20.74
CA ARG A 338 -3.66 -17.40 -21.99
C ARG A 338 -2.87 -17.86 -23.20
N LYS A 339 -2.15 -18.99 -23.06
CA LYS A 339 -1.34 -19.62 -24.12
C LYS A 339 -0.07 -18.85 -24.50
N ASN A 340 0.38 -17.92 -23.66
CA ASN A 340 1.70 -17.32 -23.78
C ASN A 340 2.67 -18.17 -22.97
N TYR A 341 3.36 -19.10 -23.66
CA TYR A 341 4.21 -20.10 -23.00
C TYR A 341 5.66 -19.65 -22.87
N ASP A 342 6.11 -18.79 -23.77
CA ASP A 342 7.48 -18.27 -23.81
C ASP A 342 7.48 -16.90 -23.12
N VAL A 343 7.92 -16.89 -21.86
CA VAL A 343 7.76 -15.71 -20.98
C VAL A 343 9.06 -15.40 -20.29
N ALA A 344 9.48 -14.14 -20.41
CA ALA A 344 10.60 -13.56 -19.73
C ALA A 344 10.16 -12.26 -19.03
N LEU A 345 10.01 -12.29 -17.70
CA LEU A 345 9.54 -11.14 -16.93
C LEU A 345 10.55 -10.73 -15.88
N PHE A 346 10.52 -9.44 -15.53
CA PHE A 346 11.15 -8.93 -14.32
C PHE A 346 10.21 -8.05 -13.52
N GLU A 347 10.48 -7.91 -12.23
CA GLU A 347 9.81 -6.95 -11.35
C GLU A 347 10.85 -6.22 -10.51
N ILE A 348 10.72 -4.90 -10.41
CA ILE A 348 11.44 -4.09 -9.42
C ILE A 348 10.42 -3.58 -8.41
N GLY A 349 10.54 -4.03 -7.17
CA GLY A 349 9.55 -3.73 -6.14
C GLY A 349 10.14 -3.72 -4.73
N ARG A 350 9.28 -3.38 -3.77
CA ARG A 350 9.62 -3.41 -2.36
C ARG A 350 9.13 -4.70 -1.72
N VAL A 351 9.94 -5.22 -0.81
CA VAL A 351 9.61 -6.36 0.06
C VAL A 351 9.75 -5.96 1.51
N PHE A 352 9.06 -6.67 2.39
CA PHE A 352 8.90 -6.30 3.79
C PHE A 352 9.18 -7.48 4.69
N THR A 353 10.03 -7.27 5.70
CA THR A 353 10.34 -8.27 6.71
C THR A 353 10.30 -7.67 8.11
N GLN A 354 10.03 -8.48 9.12
CA GLN A 354 10.22 -8.05 10.50
C GLN A 354 11.71 -8.07 10.83
N GLY A 355 12.24 -6.94 11.26
CA GLY A 355 13.61 -6.85 11.75
C GLY A 355 13.81 -7.60 13.07
N ARG A 356 15.06 -7.97 13.38
CA ARG A 356 15.41 -8.51 14.70
C ARG A 356 15.28 -7.41 15.74
N ASP A 357 14.66 -7.74 16.87
CA ASP A 357 14.47 -6.81 17.98
C ASP A 357 15.83 -6.45 18.62
N THR A 358 16.32 -5.27 18.29
CA THR A 358 17.54 -4.69 18.90
C THR A 358 17.23 -3.42 19.70
N SER A 359 15.95 -3.03 19.78
CA SER A 359 15.50 -1.80 20.44
C SER A 359 15.02 -2.04 21.86
N PRO A 360 15.21 -1.10 22.79
CA PRO A 360 14.63 -1.20 24.13
C PRO A 360 13.10 -1.24 24.03
N LYS A 361 12.48 -2.11 24.86
CA LYS A 361 11.03 -2.28 24.93
C LYS A 361 10.34 -0.93 25.15
N ARG A 362 9.21 -0.70 24.48
CA ARG A 362 8.36 0.47 24.74
C ARG A 362 7.89 0.48 26.20
N PRO A 363 7.53 1.65 26.78
CA PRO A 363 7.04 1.75 28.16
C PRO A 363 5.81 0.87 28.46
N ASP A 364 5.04 0.47 27.43
CA ASP A 364 3.87 -0.42 27.54
C ASP A 364 4.21 -1.91 27.50
N GLY A 365 5.51 -2.26 27.47
CA GLY A 365 5.98 -3.66 27.42
C GLY A 365 5.86 -4.32 26.04
N SER A 366 5.32 -3.66 25.02
CA SER A 366 5.23 -4.19 23.66
C SER A 366 6.58 -4.17 22.96
N ALA A 367 7.01 -5.29 22.40
CA ALA A 367 8.19 -5.36 21.56
C ALA A 367 7.93 -4.66 20.22
N SER A 368 8.54 -3.50 20.02
CA SER A 368 8.54 -2.81 18.72
C SER A 368 9.58 -3.48 17.84
N ARG A 369 9.21 -4.53 17.11
CA ARG A 369 10.08 -5.05 16.06
C ARG A 369 10.10 -4.04 14.91
N PRO A 370 11.26 -3.46 14.56
CA PRO A 370 11.33 -2.55 13.43
C PRO A 370 11.02 -3.32 12.15
N TYR A 371 10.18 -2.76 11.29
CA TYR A 371 9.96 -3.30 9.95
C TYR A 371 11.15 -2.92 9.08
N GLN A 372 11.61 -3.88 8.26
CA GLN A 372 12.62 -3.63 7.23
C GLN A 372 11.92 -3.63 5.88
N GLU A 373 12.21 -2.61 5.10
CA GLU A 373 11.74 -2.43 3.74
C GLU A 373 12.96 -2.40 2.83
N GLU A 374 13.01 -3.30 1.85
CA GLU A 374 14.11 -3.41 0.89
C GLU A 374 13.57 -3.37 -0.53
N ARG A 375 14.33 -2.77 -1.44
CA ARG A 375 14.07 -2.87 -2.86
C ARG A 375 14.73 -4.11 -3.41
N ARG A 376 14.00 -4.85 -4.22
CA ARG A 376 14.51 -6.02 -4.91
C ARG A 376 14.22 -5.95 -6.40
N VAL A 377 15.02 -6.66 -7.16
CA VAL A 377 14.75 -7.00 -8.55
C VAL A 377 14.63 -8.51 -8.64
N ALA A 378 13.58 -8.97 -9.31
CA ALA A 378 13.38 -10.39 -9.54
C ALA A 378 13.15 -10.65 -11.03
N VAL A 379 13.54 -11.84 -11.48
CA VAL A 379 13.46 -12.29 -12.86
C VAL A 379 12.81 -13.66 -12.91
N VAL A 380 11.97 -13.91 -13.92
CA VAL A 380 11.43 -15.24 -14.25
C VAL A 380 11.58 -15.51 -15.74
N LEU A 381 12.07 -16.70 -16.08
CA LEU A 381 12.17 -17.21 -17.46
C LEU A 381 11.48 -18.56 -17.56
N THR A 382 10.74 -18.79 -18.64
CA THR A 382 10.17 -20.11 -19.00
C THR A 382 9.88 -20.19 -20.50
N GLY A 383 9.79 -21.41 -21.03
CA GLY A 383 9.48 -21.66 -22.43
C GLY A 383 10.69 -21.66 -23.35
N GLN A 384 10.50 -21.25 -24.58
CA GLN A 384 11.53 -21.24 -25.62
C GLN A 384 12.42 -20.01 -25.49
N ARG A 385 13.73 -20.19 -25.75
CA ARG A 385 14.74 -19.12 -25.76
C ARG A 385 14.52 -18.09 -26.85
N ALA A 386 14.03 -18.53 -28.02
CA ALA A 386 13.75 -17.70 -29.18
C ALA A 386 12.51 -18.19 -29.90
N LEU A 387 11.94 -17.33 -30.75
CA LEU A 387 10.85 -17.72 -31.63
C LEU A 387 11.28 -18.92 -32.50
N PRO A 388 10.36 -19.88 -32.78
CA PRO A 388 10.67 -21.03 -33.61
C PRO A 388 11.25 -20.60 -34.95
N PHE A 389 12.41 -21.15 -35.28
CA PHE A 389 13.08 -20.89 -36.54
C PHE A 389 12.98 -22.11 -37.45
N TRP A 390 13.00 -21.90 -38.78
CA TRP A 390 12.77 -22.96 -39.74
C TRP A 390 13.93 -23.95 -39.88
N SER A 391 15.16 -23.57 -39.46
CA SER A 391 16.34 -24.42 -39.56
C SER A 391 17.26 -24.25 -38.34
N GLY A 392 18.19 -25.21 -38.15
CA GLY A 392 19.18 -25.21 -37.06
C GLY A 392 18.81 -26.14 -35.91
N ASP A 393 19.82 -26.61 -35.18
CA ASP A 393 19.64 -27.57 -34.09
C ASP A 393 19.00 -26.92 -32.85
N ASP A 394 19.20 -25.61 -32.63
CA ASP A 394 18.70 -24.87 -31.50
C ASP A 394 17.28 -24.27 -31.69
N ARG A 395 16.61 -24.58 -32.79
CA ARG A 395 15.30 -24.00 -33.14
C ARG A 395 14.19 -24.19 -32.10
N ASN A 396 14.34 -25.15 -31.20
CA ASN A 396 13.40 -25.44 -30.12
C ASN A 396 14.08 -25.36 -28.74
N ALA A 397 15.22 -24.68 -28.64
CA ALA A 397 15.94 -24.57 -27.37
C ALA A 397 15.10 -23.83 -26.34
N LYS A 398 14.98 -24.42 -25.15
CA LYS A 398 14.28 -23.83 -24.01
C LYS A 398 15.27 -23.11 -23.12
N PHE A 399 14.76 -22.15 -22.36
CA PHE A 399 15.55 -21.49 -21.32
C PHE A 399 16.10 -22.49 -20.31
N ASP A 400 17.36 -22.33 -19.95
CA ASP A 400 18.06 -23.10 -18.93
C ASP A 400 18.72 -22.20 -17.87
N ALA A 401 19.38 -22.80 -16.88
CA ALA A 401 20.04 -22.08 -15.81
C ALA A 401 21.18 -21.17 -16.30
N TYR A 402 21.80 -21.50 -17.44
CA TYR A 402 22.87 -20.70 -18.03
C TYR A 402 22.32 -19.47 -18.73
N ASP A 403 21.11 -19.54 -19.32
CA ASP A 403 20.44 -18.39 -19.89
C ASP A 403 20.12 -17.35 -18.80
N LEU A 404 19.55 -17.79 -17.67
CA LEU A 404 19.29 -16.91 -16.54
C LEU A 404 20.59 -16.33 -15.98
N LYS A 405 21.64 -17.16 -15.85
CA LYS A 405 22.94 -16.70 -15.37
C LYS A 405 23.57 -15.66 -16.33
N GLY A 406 23.56 -15.94 -17.64
CA GLY A 406 24.10 -15.01 -18.66
C GLY A 406 23.36 -13.68 -18.68
N LEU A 407 22.02 -13.71 -18.55
CA LEU A 407 21.20 -12.51 -18.44
C LEU A 407 21.59 -11.67 -17.21
N LEU A 408 21.78 -12.33 -16.05
CA LEU A 408 22.19 -11.63 -14.83
C LEU A 408 23.62 -11.09 -14.95
N GLU A 409 24.55 -11.82 -15.54
CA GLU A 409 25.93 -11.37 -15.78
C GLU A 409 25.95 -10.13 -16.68
N GLU A 410 25.17 -10.13 -17.77
CA GLU A 410 25.06 -8.99 -18.66
C GLU A 410 24.38 -7.79 -17.97
N PHE A 411 23.31 -8.03 -17.19
CA PHE A 411 22.69 -6.98 -16.37
C PHE A 411 23.71 -6.35 -15.41
N PHE A 412 24.52 -7.16 -14.71
CA PHE A 412 25.54 -6.66 -13.80
C PHE A 412 26.61 -5.85 -14.53
N ALA A 413 27.09 -6.35 -15.68
CA ALA A 413 28.10 -5.66 -16.47
C ALA A 413 27.61 -4.29 -16.97
N GLN A 414 26.40 -4.23 -17.54
CA GLN A 414 25.82 -2.99 -18.02
C GLN A 414 25.49 -2.03 -16.86
N PHE A 415 25.09 -2.55 -15.72
CA PHE A 415 24.77 -1.75 -14.53
C PHE A 415 26.01 -1.25 -13.76
N GLY A 416 27.20 -1.64 -14.19
CA GLY A 416 28.48 -1.19 -13.62
C GLY A 416 28.92 -1.99 -12.39
N LEU A 417 28.57 -3.26 -12.35
CA LEU A 417 28.93 -4.21 -11.30
C LEU A 417 29.85 -5.31 -11.86
N GLY A 418 30.91 -5.65 -11.15
CA GLY A 418 31.85 -6.70 -11.54
C GLY A 418 32.25 -7.57 -10.36
N GLY A 419 32.78 -8.77 -10.65
CA GLY A 419 33.32 -9.69 -9.62
C GLY A 419 32.25 -10.49 -8.88
N MET A 420 31.08 -10.69 -9.51
CA MET A 420 30.04 -11.57 -8.99
C MET A 420 30.48 -13.03 -9.02
N THR A 421 30.10 -13.78 -8.00
CA THR A 421 30.29 -15.22 -7.92
C THR A 421 28.95 -15.93 -7.71
N PHE A 422 28.82 -17.10 -8.36
CA PHE A 422 27.62 -17.94 -8.30
C PHE A 422 27.98 -19.24 -7.57
N ASN A 423 27.53 -19.36 -6.33
CA ASN A 423 27.83 -20.52 -5.51
C ASN A 423 26.66 -21.50 -5.49
N ARG A 424 26.80 -22.63 -6.19
CA ARG A 424 25.77 -23.67 -6.26
C ARG A 424 25.51 -24.24 -4.86
N ARG A 425 24.24 -24.39 -4.50
CA ARG A 425 23.82 -25.10 -3.29
C ARG A 425 23.81 -26.60 -3.54
N ALA A 426 24.24 -27.37 -2.55
CA ALA A 426 24.28 -28.83 -2.64
C ALA A 426 22.92 -29.51 -2.55
N ALA A 427 21.95 -28.86 -1.92
CA ALA A 427 20.61 -29.39 -1.67
C ALA A 427 19.53 -28.48 -2.24
N SER A 428 18.36 -29.06 -2.54
CA SER A 428 17.14 -28.31 -2.87
C SER A 428 16.65 -27.51 -1.67
N THR A 429 15.92 -26.45 -1.94
CA THR A 429 15.27 -25.60 -0.93
C THR A 429 13.75 -25.76 -0.95
N ALA A 430 13.03 -25.05 -0.09
CA ALA A 430 11.56 -25.02 -0.13
C ALA A 430 10.98 -24.43 -1.44
N LEU A 431 11.81 -23.71 -2.21
CA LEU A 431 11.42 -23.06 -3.46
C LEU A 431 12.11 -23.68 -4.69
N PHE A 432 13.39 -24.02 -4.59
CA PHE A 432 14.22 -24.40 -5.72
C PHE A 432 14.61 -25.89 -5.72
N LEU A 433 14.53 -26.50 -6.88
CA LEU A 433 15.10 -27.83 -7.15
C LEU A 433 16.63 -27.77 -7.14
N GLU A 434 17.18 -26.87 -7.94
CA GLU A 434 18.59 -26.51 -7.97
C GLU A 434 18.72 -25.00 -7.86
N SER A 435 19.72 -24.53 -7.12
CA SER A 435 19.92 -23.09 -6.91
C SER A 435 21.37 -22.71 -6.68
N ALA A 436 21.66 -21.44 -6.87
CA ALA A 436 22.91 -20.81 -6.53
C ALA A 436 22.67 -19.51 -5.76
N THR A 437 23.53 -19.22 -4.78
CA THR A 437 23.61 -17.90 -4.17
C THR A 437 24.49 -17.00 -5.02
N ILE A 438 24.09 -15.76 -5.17
CA ILE A 438 24.82 -14.72 -5.90
C ILE A 438 25.50 -13.82 -4.88
N GLN A 439 26.84 -13.70 -5.00
CA GLN A 439 27.64 -12.98 -4.01
C GLN A 439 28.60 -11.98 -4.68
N LEU A 440 28.87 -10.90 -3.97
CA LEU A 440 29.96 -9.97 -4.27
C LEU A 440 30.93 -9.95 -3.08
N GLY A 441 32.06 -10.58 -3.25
CA GLY A 441 32.99 -10.87 -2.14
C GLY A 441 32.30 -11.73 -1.08
N LYS A 442 32.17 -11.23 0.17
CA LYS A 442 31.52 -11.94 1.27
C LYS A 442 30.01 -11.61 1.39
N GLN A 443 29.49 -10.68 0.59
CA GLN A 443 28.12 -10.19 0.70
C GLN A 443 27.21 -10.97 -0.25
N THR A 444 26.17 -11.61 0.28
CA THR A 444 25.11 -12.23 -0.52
C THR A 444 24.18 -11.16 -1.05
N LEU A 445 24.01 -11.12 -2.37
CA LEU A 445 23.14 -10.18 -3.08
C LEU A 445 21.77 -10.76 -3.36
N GLY A 446 21.69 -12.09 -3.48
CA GLY A 446 20.46 -12.79 -3.79
C GLY A 446 20.68 -14.24 -4.15
N GLU A 447 19.70 -14.80 -4.85
CA GLU A 447 19.73 -16.19 -5.28
C GLU A 447 19.08 -16.37 -6.65
N MET A 448 19.42 -17.46 -7.32
CA MET A 448 18.78 -17.91 -8.55
C MET A 448 18.59 -19.43 -8.53
N GLY A 449 17.62 -19.93 -9.29
CA GLY A 449 17.42 -21.38 -9.37
C GLY A 449 16.21 -21.77 -10.21
N GLN A 450 16.04 -23.08 -10.35
CA GLN A 450 14.87 -23.68 -10.99
C GLN A 450 13.79 -23.97 -9.94
N LEU A 451 12.57 -23.51 -10.18
CA LEU A 451 11.41 -23.77 -9.33
C LEU A 451 11.19 -25.27 -9.14
N LEU A 452 10.83 -25.68 -7.92
CA LEU A 452 10.47 -27.07 -7.63
C LEU A 452 9.34 -27.56 -8.54
N PRO A 453 9.46 -28.76 -9.17
CA PRO A 453 8.40 -29.31 -10.03
C PRO A 453 7.05 -29.45 -9.36
N THR A 454 7.02 -29.71 -8.05
CA THR A 454 5.79 -29.79 -7.26
C THR A 454 5.07 -28.44 -7.18
N LEU A 455 5.81 -27.35 -7.10
CA LEU A 455 5.26 -26.00 -7.12
C LEU A 455 4.86 -25.60 -8.55
N ALA A 456 5.67 -25.90 -9.56
CA ALA A 456 5.32 -25.65 -10.95
C ALA A 456 4.00 -26.33 -11.32
N LYS A 457 3.80 -27.58 -10.90
CA LYS A 457 2.53 -28.32 -11.09
C LYS A 457 1.34 -27.66 -10.38
N LYS A 458 1.55 -27.12 -9.16
CA LYS A 458 0.49 -26.39 -8.41
C LYS A 458 -0.01 -25.16 -9.17
N TYR A 459 0.86 -24.54 -9.97
CA TYR A 459 0.54 -23.35 -10.77
C TYR A 459 0.22 -23.70 -12.25
N ASP A 460 0.06 -24.97 -12.61
CA ASP A 460 -0.18 -25.46 -13.97
C ASP A 460 0.91 -25.04 -14.99
N LEU A 461 2.15 -24.92 -14.51
CA LEU A 461 3.31 -24.59 -15.34
C LEU A 461 3.91 -25.87 -15.92
N ARG A 462 4.09 -25.92 -17.24
CA ARG A 462 4.50 -27.13 -17.98
C ARG A 462 5.99 -27.26 -18.14
N ASP A 463 6.65 -26.11 -18.37
CA ASP A 463 8.09 -26.05 -18.64
C ASP A 463 8.86 -25.71 -17.36
N ALA A 464 10.17 -25.87 -17.41
CA ALA A 464 11.05 -25.42 -16.34
C ALA A 464 10.89 -23.91 -16.12
N VAL A 465 10.76 -23.51 -14.86
CA VAL A 465 10.67 -22.10 -14.45
C VAL A 465 11.94 -21.72 -13.74
N LEU A 466 12.63 -20.75 -14.27
CA LEU A 466 13.89 -20.22 -13.75
C LEU A 466 13.62 -18.90 -13.08
N LEU A 467 14.08 -18.74 -11.86
CA LEU A 467 13.81 -17.57 -11.01
C LEU A 467 15.10 -17.01 -10.46
N ALA A 468 15.16 -15.69 -10.35
CA ALA A 468 16.21 -15.00 -9.58
C ALA A 468 15.59 -13.86 -8.78
N GLU A 469 16.13 -13.59 -7.59
CA GLU A 469 15.80 -12.42 -6.79
C GLU A 469 17.05 -11.83 -6.17
N LEU A 470 17.24 -10.51 -6.32
CA LEU A 470 18.41 -9.77 -5.90
C LEU A 470 18.01 -8.55 -5.06
N ASN A 471 18.82 -8.25 -4.05
CA ASN A 471 18.67 -7.01 -3.29
C ASN A 471 19.19 -5.83 -4.12
N LEU A 472 18.29 -5.00 -4.62
CA LEU A 472 18.61 -3.86 -5.47
C LEU A 472 19.33 -2.75 -4.68
N ASP A 473 19.00 -2.53 -3.42
CA ASP A 473 19.68 -1.51 -2.61
C ASP A 473 21.18 -1.81 -2.44
N LEU A 474 21.53 -3.08 -2.29
CA LEU A 474 22.93 -3.51 -2.26
C LEU A 474 23.62 -3.33 -3.62
N LEU A 475 22.92 -3.59 -4.72
CA LEU A 475 23.45 -3.36 -6.07
C LEU A 475 23.70 -1.86 -6.30
N LEU A 476 22.76 -1.00 -5.93
CA LEU A 476 22.90 0.46 -6.04
C LEU A 476 24.08 0.98 -5.22
N ALA A 477 24.29 0.45 -4.01
CA ALA A 477 25.38 0.86 -3.14
C ALA A 477 26.78 0.44 -3.65
N ARG A 478 26.85 -0.56 -4.51
CA ARG A 478 28.11 -1.12 -5.05
C ARG A 478 28.38 -0.75 -6.50
N ARG A 479 27.43 -0.09 -7.12
CA ARG A 479 27.50 0.33 -8.51
C ARG A 479 28.67 1.28 -8.76
N ASN A 480 29.43 1.03 -9.84
CA ASN A 480 30.38 1.99 -10.40
C ASN A 480 29.88 2.46 -11.76
N PRO A 481 29.24 3.65 -11.84
CA PRO A 481 28.70 4.15 -13.10
C PRO A 481 29.78 4.70 -14.05
N ILE A 482 31.02 4.81 -13.59
CA ILE A 482 32.11 5.41 -14.37
C ILE A 482 32.59 4.39 -15.40
N LYS A 483 32.23 4.63 -16.66
CA LYS A 483 32.77 3.90 -17.80
C LYS A 483 34.01 4.62 -18.28
N LEU A 484 35.17 3.99 -18.12
CA LEU A 484 36.42 4.54 -18.63
C LEU A 484 36.63 4.07 -20.07
N PHE A 485 36.98 5.00 -20.94
CA PHE A 485 37.41 4.66 -22.28
C PHE A 485 38.73 3.85 -22.20
N ARG A 486 38.78 2.74 -22.90
CA ARG A 486 40.03 2.00 -23.16
C ARG A 486 40.29 2.08 -24.64
N ALA A 487 41.52 2.52 -24.98
CA ALA A 487 41.95 2.51 -26.36
C ALA A 487 41.97 1.06 -26.91
N LEU A 488 41.57 0.93 -28.17
CA LEU A 488 41.64 -0.39 -28.81
C LEU A 488 43.10 -0.87 -28.85
N PRO A 489 43.34 -2.17 -28.65
CA PRO A 489 44.71 -2.73 -28.71
C PRO A 489 45.34 -2.49 -30.07
N GLN A 490 46.58 -2.03 -30.07
CA GLN A 490 47.34 -1.78 -31.31
C GLN A 490 48.02 -3.03 -31.85
N PHE A 491 48.29 -4.02 -30.99
CA PHE A 491 49.01 -5.24 -31.36
C PHE A 491 48.08 -6.45 -31.41
N PRO A 492 48.38 -7.44 -32.29
CA PRO A 492 47.55 -8.63 -32.44
C PRO A 492 47.66 -9.53 -31.22
N ALA A 493 46.58 -10.29 -30.96
CA ALA A 493 46.57 -11.32 -29.93
C ALA A 493 47.04 -12.66 -30.48
N ILE A 494 47.61 -13.50 -29.61
CA ILE A 494 47.91 -14.89 -29.89
C ILE A 494 47.05 -15.78 -29.00
N ARG A 495 46.32 -16.73 -29.61
CA ARG A 495 45.46 -17.68 -28.90
C ARG A 495 46.17 -19.02 -28.71
N ARG A 496 45.99 -19.62 -27.55
CA ARG A 496 46.44 -21.01 -27.22
C ARG A 496 45.28 -21.73 -26.56
N ASP A 497 45.02 -22.94 -27.01
CA ASP A 497 43.94 -23.77 -26.48
C ASP A 497 44.53 -24.89 -25.61
N VAL A 498 43.85 -25.26 -24.55
CA VAL A 498 44.20 -26.38 -23.66
C VAL A 498 42.97 -27.24 -23.45
N ALA A 499 43.04 -28.49 -23.84
CA ALA A 499 42.06 -29.49 -23.46
C ALA A 499 42.59 -30.34 -22.31
N MET A 500 41.88 -30.43 -21.23
CA MET A 500 42.30 -31.16 -20.04
C MET A 500 41.20 -32.02 -19.44
N ILE A 501 41.53 -33.20 -18.98
CA ILE A 501 40.64 -34.07 -18.21
C ILE A 501 40.87 -33.78 -16.74
N VAL A 502 39.77 -33.49 -16.03
CA VAL A 502 39.77 -33.16 -14.60
C VAL A 502 38.68 -33.96 -13.86
N PRO A 503 38.78 -34.12 -12.53
CA PRO A 503 37.67 -34.68 -11.74
C PRO A 503 36.36 -33.94 -11.97
N GLU A 504 35.23 -34.65 -11.97
CA GLU A 504 33.88 -34.05 -12.18
C GLU A 504 33.59 -32.87 -11.22
N ALA A 505 34.10 -32.95 -9.99
CA ALA A 505 33.93 -31.89 -8.98
C ALA A 505 34.69 -30.59 -9.28
N THR A 506 35.63 -30.59 -10.25
CA THR A 506 36.44 -29.41 -10.57
C THR A 506 35.53 -28.35 -11.22
N THR A 507 35.42 -27.20 -10.57
CA THR A 507 34.60 -26.09 -11.08
C THR A 507 35.40 -25.19 -12.03
N HIS A 508 34.72 -24.46 -12.91
CA HIS A 508 35.34 -23.41 -13.75
C HIS A 508 36.10 -22.39 -12.89
N GLU A 509 35.51 -22.02 -11.75
CA GLU A 509 36.10 -21.07 -10.80
C GLU A 509 37.42 -21.55 -10.20
N ALA A 510 37.54 -22.85 -9.91
CA ALA A 510 38.78 -23.43 -9.47
C ALA A 510 39.87 -23.33 -10.54
N VAL A 511 39.52 -23.52 -11.82
CA VAL A 511 40.44 -23.33 -12.95
C VAL A 511 40.90 -21.88 -13.05
N LEU A 512 39.97 -20.93 -13.01
CA LEU A 512 40.28 -19.49 -13.04
C LEU A 512 41.14 -19.05 -11.84
N GLN A 513 40.93 -19.64 -10.66
CA GLN A 513 41.79 -19.37 -9.48
C GLN A 513 43.23 -19.80 -9.71
N VAL A 514 43.47 -20.97 -10.30
CA VAL A 514 44.79 -21.43 -10.63
C VAL A 514 45.47 -20.49 -11.64
N VAL A 515 44.74 -20.05 -12.68
CA VAL A 515 45.27 -19.09 -13.65
C VAL A 515 45.64 -17.76 -12.96
N LYS A 516 44.76 -17.28 -12.09
CA LYS A 516 44.97 -16.02 -11.34
C LYS A 516 46.15 -16.10 -10.38
N GLN A 517 46.40 -17.26 -9.77
CA GLN A 517 47.55 -17.49 -8.90
C GLN A 517 48.86 -17.58 -9.70
N THR A 518 48.80 -18.21 -10.88
CA THR A 518 49.98 -18.38 -11.77
C THR A 518 50.42 -17.06 -12.39
N LYS A 519 49.50 -16.09 -12.56
CA LYS A 519 49.74 -14.75 -13.15
C LYS A 519 50.58 -14.83 -14.43
N PRO A 520 50.14 -15.55 -15.47
CA PRO A 520 50.91 -15.64 -16.70
C PRO A 520 51.04 -14.27 -17.35
N ALA A 521 52.24 -13.96 -17.86
CA ALA A 521 52.53 -12.67 -18.49
C ALA A 521 51.65 -12.49 -19.74
N ASN A 522 51.18 -11.26 -19.96
CA ASN A 522 50.42 -10.85 -21.13
C ASN A 522 49.10 -11.63 -21.38
N LEU A 523 48.55 -12.32 -20.38
CA LEU A 523 47.25 -12.95 -20.49
C LEU A 523 46.16 -11.89 -20.44
N GLU A 524 45.35 -11.79 -21.50
CA GLU A 524 44.25 -10.87 -21.63
C GLU A 524 42.90 -11.53 -21.24
N ALA A 525 42.65 -12.77 -21.73
CA ALA A 525 41.38 -13.44 -21.51
C ALA A 525 41.56 -14.97 -21.40
N VAL A 526 40.66 -15.60 -20.67
CA VAL A 526 40.51 -17.07 -20.57
C VAL A 526 39.05 -17.41 -20.79
N GLU A 527 38.79 -18.28 -21.73
CA GLU A 527 37.42 -18.66 -22.14
C GLU A 527 37.28 -20.18 -22.10
N LEU A 528 36.26 -20.69 -21.43
CA LEU A 528 35.83 -22.08 -21.49
C LEU A 528 34.95 -22.24 -22.72
N PHE A 529 35.36 -22.99 -23.73
CA PHE A 529 34.61 -23.15 -24.95
C PHE A 529 34.01 -24.54 -25.17
N ASP A 530 34.50 -25.58 -24.42
CA ASP A 530 33.89 -26.90 -24.51
C ASP A 530 33.96 -27.66 -23.17
N VAL A 531 32.90 -28.44 -22.90
CA VAL A 531 32.77 -29.34 -21.75
C VAL A 531 32.26 -30.69 -22.26
N PHE A 532 33.13 -31.69 -22.30
CA PHE A 532 32.77 -32.98 -22.85
C PHE A 532 32.76 -34.09 -21.79
N ARG A 533 31.75 -34.94 -21.85
CA ARG A 533 31.56 -36.16 -21.07
C ARG A 533 31.16 -37.28 -22.03
N GLY A 534 31.91 -38.32 -22.14
CA GLY A 534 31.60 -39.42 -23.06
C GLY A 534 32.70 -40.45 -23.23
N LYS A 535 32.60 -41.27 -24.29
CA LYS A 535 33.62 -42.26 -24.63
C LYS A 535 34.97 -41.59 -24.72
N ASN A 536 35.97 -42.04 -24.05
CA ASN A 536 37.33 -41.50 -23.93
C ASN A 536 37.57 -40.52 -22.76
N VAL A 537 36.61 -40.32 -21.87
CA VAL A 537 36.81 -39.65 -20.59
C VAL A 537 36.53 -40.67 -19.48
N PRO A 538 37.46 -40.90 -18.51
CA PRO A 538 37.24 -41.84 -17.43
C PRO A 538 36.00 -41.50 -16.60
N GLU A 539 35.35 -42.52 -16.03
CA GLU A 539 34.18 -42.35 -15.17
C GLU A 539 34.54 -41.46 -13.96
N GLY A 540 33.68 -40.51 -13.61
CA GLY A 540 33.91 -39.52 -12.55
C GLY A 540 34.82 -38.36 -12.97
N GLN A 541 35.14 -38.24 -14.26
CA GLN A 541 35.90 -37.11 -14.81
C GLN A 541 35.16 -36.44 -15.97
N LYS A 542 35.61 -35.24 -16.32
CA LYS A 542 35.15 -34.46 -17.48
C LYS A 542 36.32 -33.83 -18.22
N SER A 543 36.17 -33.62 -19.51
CA SER A 543 37.11 -32.86 -20.32
C SER A 543 36.66 -31.39 -20.38
N LEU A 544 37.57 -30.49 -20.10
CA LEU A 544 37.39 -29.05 -20.22
C LEU A 544 38.35 -28.49 -21.25
N ALA A 545 37.83 -27.68 -22.19
CA ALA A 545 38.67 -27.02 -23.19
C ALA A 545 38.62 -25.50 -22.99
N TYR A 546 39.80 -24.92 -22.79
CA TYR A 546 39.98 -23.49 -22.55
C TYR A 546 40.81 -22.84 -23.63
N ALA A 547 40.40 -21.64 -24.05
CA ALA A 547 41.16 -20.73 -24.89
C ALA A 547 41.81 -19.66 -24.03
N PHE A 548 43.10 -19.45 -24.23
CA PHE A 548 43.90 -18.42 -23.58
C PHE A 548 44.31 -17.40 -24.63
N THR A 549 43.91 -16.14 -24.44
CA THR A 549 44.26 -15.03 -25.33
C THR A 549 45.38 -14.21 -24.68
N TYR A 550 46.52 -14.13 -25.35
CA TYR A 550 47.67 -13.37 -24.90
C TYR A 550 47.86 -12.15 -25.78
N ARG A 551 48.10 -10.99 -25.18
CA ARG A 551 48.37 -9.75 -25.89
C ARG A 551 49.23 -8.81 -25.03
N SER A 552 50.18 -8.11 -25.68
CA SER A 552 50.90 -7.01 -25.06
C SER A 552 50.33 -5.66 -25.48
N ALA A 553 50.40 -4.68 -24.61
CA ALA A 553 50.06 -3.29 -24.92
C ALA A 553 51.20 -2.55 -25.61
N GLU A 554 52.42 -3.10 -25.58
CA GLU A 554 53.66 -2.40 -26.00
C GLU A 554 54.27 -2.95 -27.29
N CYS A 555 54.07 -4.26 -27.58
CA CYS A 555 54.68 -4.91 -28.74
C CYS A 555 53.88 -6.13 -29.23
N THR A 556 54.16 -6.59 -30.43
CA THR A 556 53.70 -7.90 -30.90
C THR A 556 54.46 -9.01 -30.19
N LEU A 557 53.71 -9.93 -29.55
CA LEU A 557 54.30 -11.07 -28.85
C LEU A 557 54.89 -12.09 -29.83
N THR A 558 55.95 -12.75 -29.42
CA THR A 558 56.52 -13.90 -30.14
C THR A 558 55.92 -15.20 -29.64
N ASP A 559 55.90 -16.25 -30.49
CA ASP A 559 55.42 -17.58 -30.09
C ASP A 559 56.21 -18.15 -28.91
N ALA A 560 57.50 -17.87 -28.80
CA ALA A 560 58.36 -18.33 -27.70
C ALA A 560 57.94 -17.74 -26.35
N GLU A 561 57.63 -16.44 -26.29
CA GLU A 561 57.16 -15.75 -25.09
C GLU A 561 55.79 -16.28 -24.63
N VAL A 562 54.86 -16.43 -25.59
CA VAL A 562 53.53 -16.96 -25.30
C VAL A 562 53.62 -18.42 -24.82
N ASN A 563 54.39 -19.26 -25.48
CA ASN A 563 54.55 -20.66 -25.10
C ASN A 563 55.18 -20.79 -23.69
N ALA A 564 56.16 -19.96 -23.34
CA ALA A 564 56.74 -19.97 -21.99
C ALA A 564 55.71 -19.57 -20.89
N ALA A 565 54.86 -18.58 -21.15
CA ALA A 565 53.79 -18.18 -20.24
C ALA A 565 52.71 -19.27 -20.15
N HIS A 566 52.33 -19.85 -21.27
CA HIS A 566 51.30 -20.89 -21.39
C HIS A 566 51.71 -22.20 -20.70
N THR A 567 52.95 -22.65 -20.88
CA THR A 567 53.50 -23.86 -20.23
C THR A 567 53.38 -23.76 -18.70
N LYS A 568 53.65 -22.59 -18.10
CA LYS A 568 53.47 -22.39 -16.65
C LYS A 568 52.02 -22.63 -16.20
N VAL A 569 51.04 -22.21 -16.98
CA VAL A 569 49.63 -22.44 -16.66
C VAL A 569 49.27 -23.92 -16.76
N VAL A 570 49.73 -24.58 -17.81
CA VAL A 570 49.55 -26.03 -18.02
C VAL A 570 50.17 -26.86 -16.88
N GLU A 571 51.38 -26.54 -16.44
CA GLU A 571 52.02 -27.19 -15.30
C GLU A 571 51.25 -26.95 -13.99
N ALA A 572 50.73 -25.72 -13.77
CA ALA A 572 49.91 -25.43 -12.62
C ALA A 572 48.61 -26.24 -12.63
N PHE A 573 47.98 -26.44 -13.79
CA PHE A 573 46.79 -27.30 -13.91
C PHE A 573 47.10 -28.76 -13.57
N LYS A 574 48.23 -29.30 -14.05
CA LYS A 574 48.66 -30.66 -13.72
C LYS A 574 48.89 -30.85 -12.22
N THR A 575 49.49 -29.87 -11.57
CA THR A 575 49.86 -29.96 -10.14
C THR A 575 48.70 -29.66 -9.21
N GLN A 576 47.92 -28.59 -9.46
CA GLN A 576 46.90 -28.12 -8.52
C GLN A 576 45.53 -28.75 -8.76
N LEU A 577 45.15 -29.02 -10.02
CA LEU A 577 43.86 -29.61 -10.38
C LEU A 577 43.93 -31.11 -10.66
N LYS A 578 45.13 -31.70 -10.62
CA LYS A 578 45.38 -33.09 -11.05
C LYS A 578 44.91 -33.33 -12.48
N ALA A 579 45.05 -32.31 -13.33
CA ALA A 579 44.59 -32.35 -14.70
C ALA A 579 45.49 -33.20 -15.59
N THR A 580 44.91 -34.05 -16.43
CA THR A 580 45.61 -34.71 -17.54
C THR A 580 45.36 -33.91 -18.81
N VAL A 581 46.38 -33.23 -19.30
CA VAL A 581 46.27 -32.42 -20.52
C VAL A 581 46.36 -33.35 -21.73
N ARG A 582 45.45 -33.18 -22.68
CA ARG A 582 45.47 -33.86 -23.98
C ARG A 582 46.39 -33.08 -24.91
N GLU A 583 47.34 -33.75 -25.49
CA GLU A 583 48.19 -33.22 -26.57
C GLU A 583 47.44 -33.21 -27.89
#